data_df691ed31631b9b38248e051c93af459
#
_entry.id   df691ed31631b9b38248e051c93af459
#
_cell.length_a   1.000
_cell.length_b   1.000
_cell.length_c   1.000
_cell.angle_alpha   90.00
_cell.angle_beta   90.00
_cell.angle_gamma   90.00
#
_symmetry.space_group_name_H-M   'P 1'
#
loop_
_entity.id
_entity.type
_entity.pdbx_description
1 polymer ?
#
loop_
_entity_poly.entity_id
_entity_poly.type
_entity_poly.pdbx_seq_one_letter_code
_entity_poly.pdbx_strand_id
1 'polypeptide(L)'
;NSESQMISAVVKWMKENCPEKQFLYTWADGIMGKPGYVYQAANFLYGGFIWTTIYISEKNEKIHPRSSKRLCLENYDFKIKREPEFFDGKKIDEKTGKARIYWLTQDFLDHKGISKIHGKQFRYILPLNKKARKLLKKSNVEWNLNYPKHSDLVWNKSTSEGKKQLSGMPYIDSNMTEYNSKNVNAHKPKKKICKKREVEVRGNLETFL
;
A
#
# COMPACT_ATOMS: atom_id res chain seq x y z
N ASN A 1 -2.33 -19.16 -6.62
CA ASN A 1 -0.97 -19.17 -7.22
C ASN A 1 -0.84 -18.39 -8.54
N SER A 2 -1.94 -17.87 -9.13
CA SER A 2 -1.91 -17.10 -10.39
C SER A 2 -1.07 -15.82 -10.31
N GLU A 3 -1.13 -15.11 -9.19
CA GLU A 3 -0.39 -13.85 -8.98
C GLU A 3 1.13 -14.06 -8.98
N SER A 4 1.63 -15.10 -8.31
CA SER A 4 3.06 -15.41 -8.30
C SER A 4 3.55 -15.92 -9.66
N GLN A 5 2.71 -16.62 -10.41
CA GLN A 5 3.00 -17.03 -11.79
C GLN A 5 3.08 -15.81 -12.73
N MET A 6 2.15 -14.87 -12.59
CA MET A 6 2.17 -13.60 -13.34
C MET A 6 3.44 -12.81 -13.05
N ILE A 7 3.83 -12.67 -11.77
CA ILE A 7 5.08 -12.00 -11.41
C ILE A 7 6.28 -12.72 -12.03
N SER A 8 6.30 -14.06 -12.00
CA SER A 8 7.38 -14.84 -12.60
C SER A 8 7.50 -14.62 -14.11
N ALA A 9 6.36 -14.54 -14.81
CA ALA A 9 6.32 -14.23 -16.23
C ALA A 9 6.84 -12.82 -16.53
N VAL A 10 6.42 -11.83 -15.75
CA VAL A 10 6.91 -10.44 -15.86
C VAL A 10 8.43 -10.38 -15.62
N VAL A 11 8.94 -11.08 -14.60
CA VAL A 11 10.38 -11.14 -14.30
C VAL A 11 11.17 -11.74 -15.47
N LYS A 12 10.66 -12.82 -16.07
CA LYS A 12 11.29 -13.45 -17.24
C LYS A 12 11.33 -12.48 -18.40
N TRP A 13 10.19 -11.89 -18.74
CA TRP A 13 10.08 -10.91 -19.81
C TRP A 13 11.02 -9.71 -19.62
N MET A 14 11.10 -9.17 -18.39
CA MET A 14 11.98 -8.04 -18.10
C MET A 14 13.45 -8.39 -18.25
N LYS A 15 13.88 -9.60 -17.89
CA LYS A 15 15.27 -10.03 -18.08
C LYS A 15 15.63 -10.14 -19.56
N GLU A 16 14.70 -10.51 -20.40
CA GLU A 16 14.89 -10.69 -21.85
C GLU A 16 14.80 -9.34 -22.60
N ASN A 17 13.86 -8.47 -22.23
CA ASN A 17 13.53 -7.28 -22.99
C ASN A 17 14.02 -5.95 -22.37
N CYS A 18 14.38 -5.96 -21.07
CA CYS A 18 14.85 -4.78 -20.35
C CYS A 18 16.12 -5.09 -19.53
N PRO A 19 17.22 -5.54 -20.17
CA PRO A 19 18.44 -6.01 -19.49
C PRO A 19 19.14 -4.91 -18.67
N GLU A 20 18.88 -3.63 -18.97
CA GLU A 20 19.40 -2.48 -18.24
C GLU A 20 18.74 -2.33 -16.85
N LYS A 21 17.54 -2.87 -16.65
CA LYS A 21 16.87 -2.84 -15.35
C LYS A 21 17.55 -3.81 -14.38
N GLN A 22 17.79 -3.33 -13.19
CA GLN A 22 18.54 -4.12 -12.19
C GLN A 22 17.61 -4.71 -11.12
N PHE A 23 16.51 -4.03 -10.81
CA PHE A 23 15.64 -4.39 -9.70
C PHE A 23 14.16 -4.25 -10.08
N LEU A 24 13.34 -5.10 -9.50
CA LEU A 24 11.94 -4.82 -9.24
C LEU A 24 11.80 -4.42 -7.78
N TYR A 25 11.18 -3.29 -7.53
CA TYR A 25 10.95 -2.75 -6.20
C TYR A 25 9.47 -2.52 -5.97
N THR A 26 8.97 -2.92 -4.80
CA THR A 26 7.54 -2.81 -4.48
C THR A 26 7.31 -2.66 -2.98
N TRP A 27 6.09 -2.28 -2.65
CA TRP A 27 5.59 -2.18 -1.29
C TRP A 27 4.40 -3.08 -1.08
N ALA A 28 4.32 -3.70 0.10
CA ALA A 28 3.11 -4.36 0.56
C ALA A 28 2.45 -3.53 1.66
N ASP A 29 1.17 -3.37 1.54
CA ASP A 29 0.37 -2.44 2.35
C ASP A 29 -0.07 -3.12 3.66
N GLY A 30 0.87 -3.26 4.62
CA GLY A 30 0.60 -3.86 5.92
C GLY A 30 -0.50 -3.13 6.69
N ILE A 31 -0.60 -1.80 6.53
CA ILE A 31 -1.70 -1.02 7.11
C ILE A 31 -3.07 -1.46 6.58
N MET A 32 -3.10 -2.04 5.35
CA MET A 32 -4.27 -2.64 4.71
C MET A 32 -4.38 -4.16 4.96
N GLY A 33 -3.70 -4.67 5.99
CA GLY A 33 -3.73 -6.09 6.32
C GLY A 33 -2.93 -7.01 5.38
N LYS A 34 -2.08 -6.45 4.51
CA LYS A 34 -1.38 -7.21 3.46
C LYS A 34 0.13 -7.27 3.74
N PRO A 35 0.66 -8.36 4.33
CA PRO A 35 2.10 -8.47 4.60
C PRO A 35 2.95 -8.74 3.34
N GLY A 36 2.31 -9.00 2.17
CA GLY A 36 3.00 -9.19 0.90
C GLY A 36 3.31 -10.64 0.54
N TYR A 37 2.44 -11.59 0.91
CA TYR A 37 2.64 -13.01 0.62
C TYR A 37 2.91 -13.32 -0.86
N VAL A 38 2.32 -12.56 -1.79
CA VAL A 38 2.57 -12.72 -3.23
C VAL A 38 4.03 -12.44 -3.60
N TYR A 39 4.65 -11.44 -2.97
CA TYR A 39 6.06 -11.11 -3.18
C TYR A 39 6.98 -12.11 -2.51
N GLN A 40 6.60 -12.60 -1.33
CA GLN A 40 7.30 -13.67 -0.62
C GLN A 40 7.32 -14.95 -1.46
N ALA A 41 6.17 -15.34 -2.01
CA ALA A 41 6.05 -16.50 -2.92
C ALA A 41 6.84 -16.34 -4.23
N ALA A 42 7.10 -15.10 -4.67
CA ALA A 42 7.94 -14.79 -5.82
C ALA A 42 9.42 -14.53 -5.47
N ASN A 43 9.85 -14.89 -4.25
CA ASN A 43 11.24 -14.78 -3.76
C ASN A 43 11.81 -13.35 -3.78
N PHE A 44 10.99 -12.33 -3.57
CA PHE A 44 11.48 -10.99 -3.29
C PHE A 44 12.18 -10.96 -1.94
N LEU A 45 13.26 -10.21 -1.83
CA LEU A 45 13.90 -9.95 -0.54
C LEU A 45 13.10 -8.90 0.22
N TYR A 46 12.98 -9.10 1.51
CA TYR A 46 12.37 -8.15 2.44
C TYR A 46 13.42 -7.17 2.95
N GLY A 47 13.10 -5.89 2.98
CA GLY A 47 14.01 -4.81 3.40
C GLY A 47 13.46 -3.96 4.55
N GLY A 48 12.68 -4.56 5.46
CA GLY A 48 12.08 -3.83 6.57
C GLY A 48 10.81 -3.07 6.17
N PHE A 49 10.40 -2.13 6.99
CA PHE A 49 9.16 -1.39 6.81
C PHE A 49 9.36 0.12 7.01
N ILE A 50 8.38 0.88 6.57
CA ILE A 50 8.17 2.27 6.96
C ILE A 50 6.81 2.42 7.61
N TRP A 51 6.67 3.44 8.45
CA TRP A 51 5.37 3.85 8.97
C TRP A 51 4.62 4.66 7.91
N THR A 52 3.37 4.30 7.69
CA THR A 52 2.45 5.05 6.83
C THR A 52 1.19 5.40 7.58
N THR A 53 0.38 6.28 7.01
CA THR A 53 -0.83 6.81 7.66
C THR A 53 -1.99 6.74 6.70
N ILE A 54 -3.15 6.32 7.21
CA ILE A 54 -4.44 6.46 6.53
C ILE A 54 -5.43 7.20 7.43
N TYR A 55 -6.45 7.77 6.81
CA TYR A 55 -7.58 8.39 7.49
C TYR A 55 -8.83 7.56 7.26
N ILE A 56 -9.63 7.39 8.31
CA ILE A 56 -10.83 6.57 8.33
C ILE A 56 -11.99 7.41 8.83
N SER A 57 -13.12 7.37 8.11
CA SER A 57 -14.35 8.07 8.49
C SER A 57 -15.01 7.40 9.71
N GLU A 58 -16.02 8.05 10.30
CA GLU A 58 -16.88 7.47 11.35
C GLU A 58 -17.55 6.16 10.92
N LYS A 59 -17.78 5.98 9.61
CA LYS A 59 -18.34 4.75 9.04
C LYS A 59 -17.31 3.64 8.82
N ASN A 60 -16.09 3.80 9.34
CA ASN A 60 -14.95 2.90 9.14
C ASN A 60 -14.52 2.72 7.67
N GLU A 61 -14.79 3.74 6.83
CA GLU A 61 -14.36 3.74 5.43
C GLU A 61 -13.03 4.49 5.27
N LYS A 62 -12.15 3.95 4.44
CA LYS A 62 -10.87 4.62 4.13
C LYS A 62 -11.13 5.90 3.32
N ILE A 63 -10.62 7.01 3.82
CA ILE A 63 -10.66 8.28 3.10
C ILE A 63 -9.59 8.28 2.01
N HIS A 64 -10.01 8.49 0.77
CA HIS A 64 -9.11 8.48 -0.39
C HIS A 64 -8.08 9.63 -0.32
N PRO A 65 -6.81 9.44 -0.76
CA PRO A 65 -5.77 10.48 -0.72
C PRO A 65 -6.16 11.83 -1.35
N ARG A 66 -6.99 11.83 -2.39
CA ARG A 66 -7.51 13.08 -2.99
C ARG A 66 -8.41 13.86 -2.05
N SER A 67 -9.17 13.19 -1.20
CA SER A 67 -10.00 13.83 -0.17
C SER A 67 -9.14 14.48 0.90
N SER A 68 -7.94 13.97 1.16
CA SER A 68 -7.01 14.56 2.14
C SER A 68 -6.58 15.99 1.77
N LYS A 69 -6.45 16.31 0.49
CA LYS A 69 -6.13 17.68 0.05
C LYS A 69 -7.26 18.66 0.39
N ARG A 70 -8.52 18.26 0.16
CA ARG A 70 -9.68 19.05 0.55
C ARG A 70 -9.76 19.20 2.06
N LEU A 71 -9.55 18.11 2.80
CA LEU A 71 -9.53 18.14 4.25
C LEU A 71 -8.45 19.07 4.82
N CYS A 72 -7.30 19.19 4.17
CA CYS A 72 -6.27 20.16 4.58
C CYS A 72 -6.74 21.62 4.46
N LEU A 73 -7.55 21.96 3.44
CA LEU A 73 -8.14 23.27 3.31
C LEU A 73 -9.23 23.51 4.37
N GLU A 74 -10.08 22.54 4.61
CA GLU A 74 -11.09 22.60 5.66
C GLU A 74 -10.44 22.72 7.05
N ASN A 75 -9.34 22.02 7.28
CA ASN A 75 -8.57 22.11 8.51
C ASN A 75 -7.96 23.52 8.71
N TYR A 76 -7.48 24.15 7.62
CA TYR A 76 -7.04 25.54 7.67
C TYR A 76 -8.17 26.46 8.13
N ASP A 77 -9.33 26.38 7.48
CA ASP A 77 -10.49 27.21 7.81
C ASP A 77 -11.01 26.97 9.26
N PHE A 78 -10.90 25.74 9.72
CA PHE A 78 -11.25 25.37 11.09
C PHE A 78 -10.27 25.95 12.12
N LYS A 79 -8.98 25.92 11.84
CA LYS A 79 -7.94 26.40 12.76
C LYS A 79 -7.89 27.93 12.82
N ILE A 80 -7.95 28.62 11.69
CA ILE A 80 -7.86 30.08 11.67
C ILE A 80 -8.98 30.78 12.44
N LYS A 81 -10.15 30.15 12.52
CA LYS A 81 -11.27 30.68 13.32
C LYS A 81 -11.08 30.55 14.83
N ARG A 82 -10.24 29.60 15.29
CA ARG A 82 -10.03 29.28 16.70
C ARG A 82 -8.71 29.77 17.23
N GLU A 83 -7.69 29.68 16.40
CA GLU A 83 -6.30 29.98 16.77
C GLU A 83 -5.62 30.71 15.61
N PRO A 84 -5.94 31.98 15.35
CA PRO A 84 -5.32 32.74 14.25
C PRO A 84 -3.79 32.76 14.33
N GLU A 85 -3.25 32.88 15.53
CA GLU A 85 -1.81 32.90 15.81
C GLU A 85 -1.08 31.60 15.44
N PHE A 86 -1.81 30.49 15.31
CA PHE A 86 -1.25 29.23 14.83
C PHE A 86 -0.60 29.34 13.45
N PHE A 87 -1.02 30.32 12.66
CA PHE A 87 -0.54 30.54 11.30
C PHE A 87 0.61 31.54 11.20
N ASP A 88 0.97 32.19 12.29
CA ASP A 88 2.09 33.15 12.32
C ASP A 88 3.40 32.48 11.88
N GLY A 89 4.10 33.11 10.94
CA GLY A 89 5.32 32.57 10.35
C GLY A 89 5.17 31.38 9.40
N LYS A 90 3.96 30.89 9.14
CA LYS A 90 3.73 29.82 8.16
C LYS A 90 3.72 30.33 6.72
N LYS A 91 4.28 29.52 5.81
CA LYS A 91 4.28 29.84 4.38
C LYS A 91 2.86 29.88 3.83
N ILE A 92 2.52 30.96 3.15
CA ILE A 92 1.25 31.11 2.44
C ILE A 92 1.34 30.46 1.07
N ASP A 93 0.32 29.72 0.68
CA ASP A 93 0.18 29.19 -0.66
C ASP A 93 -0.34 30.29 -1.59
N GLU A 94 0.44 30.64 -2.61
CA GLU A 94 0.15 31.76 -3.53
C GLU A 94 -1.16 31.59 -4.30
N LYS A 95 -1.57 30.34 -4.59
CA LYS A 95 -2.80 30.06 -5.34
C LYS A 95 -4.07 30.14 -4.49
N THR A 96 -3.97 29.76 -3.23
CA THR A 96 -5.14 29.66 -2.34
C THR A 96 -5.20 30.80 -1.33
N GLY A 97 -4.13 31.56 -1.16
CA GLY A 97 -4.01 32.60 -0.11
C GLY A 97 -4.05 32.04 1.31
N LYS A 98 -3.88 30.71 1.48
CA LYS A 98 -3.99 30.04 2.77
C LYS A 98 -2.63 29.47 3.20
N ALA A 99 -2.39 29.40 4.50
CA ALA A 99 -1.18 28.76 5.03
C ALA A 99 -1.13 27.28 4.63
N ARG A 100 0.05 26.80 4.22
CA ARG A 100 0.26 25.39 3.89
C ARG A 100 0.24 24.54 5.15
N ILE A 101 -0.79 23.73 5.30
CA ILE A 101 -0.87 22.69 6.31
C ILE A 101 -0.74 21.35 5.59
N TYR A 102 0.35 20.64 5.86
CA TYR A 102 0.62 19.33 5.26
C TYR A 102 0.04 18.14 6.05
N TRP A 103 -0.49 18.41 7.23
CA TRP A 103 -1.08 17.43 8.13
C TRP A 103 -2.41 17.94 8.67
N LEU A 104 -3.27 17.02 9.00
CA LEU A 104 -4.52 17.32 9.69
C LEU A 104 -4.24 17.36 11.19
N THR A 105 -4.72 18.41 11.84
CA THR A 105 -4.59 18.57 13.29
C THR A 105 -5.54 17.63 14.02
N GLN A 106 -5.17 17.18 15.23
CA GLN A 106 -5.96 16.17 15.95
C GLN A 106 -7.34 16.72 16.32
N ASP A 107 -7.43 17.96 16.77
CA ASP A 107 -8.68 18.64 17.11
C ASP A 107 -9.65 18.74 15.92
N PHE A 108 -9.11 18.98 14.70
CA PHE A 108 -9.92 18.96 13.48
C PHE A 108 -10.40 17.54 13.15
N LEU A 109 -9.54 16.54 13.29
CA LEU A 109 -9.90 15.15 13.06
C LEU A 109 -11.00 14.69 14.01
N ASP A 110 -10.88 15.03 15.29
CA ASP A 110 -11.85 14.70 16.33
C ASP A 110 -13.21 15.41 16.04
N HIS A 111 -13.15 16.70 15.64
CA HIS A 111 -14.35 17.44 15.22
C HIS A 111 -15.07 16.83 14.02
N LYS A 112 -14.32 16.23 13.10
CA LYS A 112 -14.85 15.58 11.88
C LYS A 112 -15.18 14.09 12.08
N GLY A 113 -14.95 13.52 13.26
CA GLY A 113 -15.07 12.08 13.49
C GLY A 113 -14.12 11.23 12.66
N ILE A 114 -12.98 11.79 12.24
CA ILE A 114 -12.00 11.11 11.40
C ILE A 114 -10.90 10.52 12.26
N SER A 115 -10.67 9.21 12.13
CA SER A 115 -9.57 8.52 12.79
C SER A 115 -8.31 8.52 11.93
N LYS A 116 -7.18 8.92 12.52
CA LYS A 116 -5.84 8.83 11.91
C LYS A 116 -5.16 7.56 12.39
N ILE A 117 -4.91 6.65 11.48
CA ILE A 117 -4.31 5.34 11.75
C ILE A 117 -2.91 5.27 11.17
N HIS A 118 -1.96 4.81 11.96
CA HIS A 118 -0.60 4.49 11.55
C HIS A 118 -0.42 2.99 11.47
N GLY A 119 0.24 2.54 10.44
CA GLY A 119 0.57 1.13 10.24
C GLY A 119 1.85 0.95 9.45
N LYS A 120 2.28 -0.29 9.32
CA LYS A 120 3.49 -0.63 8.58
C LYS A 120 3.21 -0.77 7.10
N GLN A 121 4.16 -0.34 6.27
CA GLN A 121 4.24 -0.66 4.85
C GLN A 121 5.58 -1.35 4.61
N PHE A 122 5.54 -2.57 4.07
CA PHE A 122 6.69 -3.45 3.96
C PHE A 122 7.38 -3.30 2.61
N ARG A 123 8.72 -3.24 2.62
CA ARG A 123 9.55 -3.09 1.42
C ARG A 123 9.98 -4.43 0.87
N TYR A 124 9.84 -4.59 -0.45
CA TYR A 124 10.27 -5.77 -1.16
C TYR A 124 11.09 -5.42 -2.39
N ILE A 125 12.15 -6.19 -2.67
CA ILE A 125 12.99 -6.01 -3.83
C ILE A 125 13.37 -7.35 -4.43
N LEU A 126 13.38 -7.42 -5.76
CA LEU A 126 13.89 -8.58 -6.50
C LEU A 126 15.03 -8.15 -7.41
N PRO A 127 16.28 -8.65 -7.18
CA PRO A 127 17.37 -8.39 -8.09
C PRO A 127 17.24 -9.23 -9.36
N LEU A 128 17.29 -8.58 -10.53
CA LEU A 128 17.10 -9.21 -11.83
C LEU A 128 18.38 -9.87 -12.36
N ASN A 129 19.56 -9.45 -11.89
CA ASN A 129 20.85 -9.94 -12.36
C ASN A 129 21.92 -10.01 -11.24
N LYS A 130 23.10 -10.58 -11.57
CA LYS A 130 24.20 -10.74 -10.61
C LYS A 130 24.77 -9.40 -10.11
N LYS A 131 24.82 -8.37 -10.98
CA LYS A 131 25.28 -7.02 -10.60
C LYS A 131 24.37 -6.40 -9.55
N ALA A 132 23.06 -6.52 -9.73
CA ALA A 132 22.04 -6.07 -8.79
C ALA A 132 22.20 -6.75 -7.41
N ARG A 133 22.45 -8.08 -7.38
CA ARG A 133 22.68 -8.80 -6.11
C ARG A 133 23.93 -8.29 -5.37
N LYS A 134 25.01 -7.95 -6.10
CA LYS A 134 26.21 -7.35 -5.49
C LYS A 134 25.93 -5.97 -4.92
N LEU A 135 25.11 -5.15 -5.60
CA LEU A 135 24.71 -3.83 -5.12
C LEU A 135 23.87 -3.91 -3.84
N LEU A 136 22.92 -4.85 -3.76
CA LEU A 136 22.12 -5.03 -2.55
C LEU A 136 22.96 -5.37 -1.32
N LYS A 137 24.02 -6.17 -1.49
CA LYS A 137 24.94 -6.50 -0.38
C LYS A 137 25.72 -5.29 0.15
N LYS A 138 25.84 -4.22 -0.66
CA LYS A 138 26.52 -2.97 -0.28
C LYS A 138 25.55 -1.91 0.23
N SER A 139 24.26 -2.18 0.22
CA SER A 139 23.24 -1.21 0.66
C SER A 139 23.20 -1.13 2.19
N ASN A 140 22.79 0.04 2.70
CA ASN A 140 22.56 0.25 4.14
C ASN A 140 21.29 -0.42 4.65
N VAL A 141 20.52 -1.09 3.77
CA VAL A 141 19.31 -1.82 4.12
C VAL A 141 19.66 -3.30 4.14
N GLU A 142 19.34 -3.97 5.23
CA GLU A 142 19.42 -5.41 5.34
C GLU A 142 18.30 -6.07 4.54
N TRP A 143 18.67 -6.70 3.42
CA TRP A 143 17.74 -7.42 2.55
C TRP A 143 17.85 -8.92 2.83
N ASN A 144 16.76 -9.53 3.31
CA ASN A 144 16.74 -10.92 3.76
C ASN A 144 15.45 -11.64 3.38
N LEU A 145 15.29 -12.89 3.82
CA LEU A 145 14.12 -13.74 3.62
C LEU A 145 13.28 -13.90 4.91
N ASN A 146 13.57 -13.13 5.97
CA ASN A 146 12.81 -13.13 7.21
C ASN A 146 11.52 -12.32 7.01
N TYR A 147 10.58 -12.93 6.34
CA TYR A 147 9.37 -12.27 5.89
C TYR A 147 8.40 -11.93 7.03
N PRO A 148 7.77 -10.74 6.96
CA PRO A 148 6.69 -10.40 7.87
C PRO A 148 5.48 -11.31 7.65
N LYS A 149 4.83 -11.64 8.74
CA LYS A 149 3.60 -12.44 8.80
C LYS A 149 2.42 -11.56 9.22
N HIS A 150 1.26 -12.14 9.25
CA HIS A 150 0.05 -11.44 9.71
C HIS A 150 0.16 -10.96 11.17
N SER A 151 0.88 -11.72 12.01
CA SER A 151 1.19 -11.36 13.39
C SER A 151 2.05 -10.10 13.55
N ASP A 152 2.79 -9.70 12.50
CA ASP A 152 3.68 -8.54 12.53
C ASP A 152 2.96 -7.23 12.12
N LEU A 153 1.68 -7.33 11.77
CA LEU A 153 0.84 -6.18 11.46
C LEU A 153 0.52 -5.41 12.75
N VAL A 154 0.65 -4.09 12.66
CA VAL A 154 0.40 -3.21 13.80
C VAL A 154 -0.39 -2.00 13.33
N TRP A 155 -1.41 -1.64 14.10
CA TRP A 155 -2.23 -0.45 13.88
C TRP A 155 -2.24 0.40 15.13
N ASN A 156 -1.90 1.68 14.98
CA ASN A 156 -1.94 2.65 16.05
C ASN A 156 -2.88 3.79 15.67
N LYS A 157 -3.90 4.04 16.48
CA LYS A 157 -4.78 5.21 16.33
C LYS A 157 -4.18 6.40 17.05
N SER A 158 -4.09 7.56 16.37
CA SER A 158 -3.78 8.82 17.03
C SER A 158 -4.97 9.31 17.83
N THR A 159 -4.71 9.80 19.03
CA THR A 159 -5.69 10.47 19.91
C THR A 159 -5.05 11.74 20.47
N SER A 160 -5.83 12.59 21.12
CA SER A 160 -5.33 13.78 21.85
C SER A 160 -4.32 13.41 22.95
N GLU A 161 -4.46 12.22 23.54
CA GLU A 161 -3.59 11.71 24.62
C GLU A 161 -2.34 10.97 24.10
N GLY A 162 -2.22 10.76 22.78
CA GLY A 162 -1.10 10.05 22.17
C GLY A 162 -1.51 8.98 21.16
N LYS A 163 -0.76 7.88 21.11
CA LYS A 163 -1.03 6.75 20.20
C LYS A 163 -1.55 5.55 20.96
N LYS A 164 -2.72 5.05 20.56
CA LYS A 164 -3.32 3.83 21.11
C LYS A 164 -3.17 2.69 20.11
N GLN A 165 -2.58 1.57 20.50
CA GLN A 165 -2.51 0.37 19.69
C GLN A 165 -3.89 -0.29 19.60
N LEU A 166 -4.27 -0.72 18.40
CA LEU A 166 -5.51 -1.41 18.12
C LEU A 166 -5.26 -2.93 18.08
N SER A 167 -6.25 -3.71 18.51
CA SER A 167 -6.18 -5.18 18.53
C SER A 167 -6.30 -5.81 17.14
N GLY A 168 -6.70 -5.05 16.13
CA GLY A 168 -6.89 -5.54 14.76
C GLY A 168 -7.04 -4.43 13.74
N MET A 169 -7.35 -4.81 12.52
CA MET A 169 -7.53 -3.90 11.39
C MET A 169 -8.73 -2.97 11.66
N PRO A 170 -8.53 -1.64 11.63
CA PRO A 170 -9.51 -0.67 12.12
C PRO A 170 -10.61 -0.30 11.12
N TYR A 171 -10.65 -0.91 9.95
CA TYR A 171 -11.67 -0.61 8.94
C TYR A 171 -12.09 -1.88 8.21
N ILE A 172 -13.31 -1.85 7.69
CA ILE A 172 -13.85 -2.91 6.86
C ILE A 172 -13.64 -2.50 5.41
N ASP A 173 -12.86 -3.29 4.65
CA ASP A 173 -12.86 -3.17 3.21
C ASP A 173 -14.09 -3.91 2.68
N SER A 174 -15.09 -3.17 2.22
CA SER A 174 -16.34 -3.71 1.67
C SER A 174 -16.08 -4.71 0.54
N ASN A 175 -15.01 -4.50 -0.24
CA ASN A 175 -14.59 -5.45 -1.28
C ASN A 175 -14.02 -6.75 -0.70
N MET A 176 -13.39 -6.73 0.48
CA MET A 176 -12.89 -7.94 1.13
C MET A 176 -13.99 -8.79 1.77
N THR A 177 -15.05 -8.17 2.30
CA THR A 177 -16.20 -8.90 2.87
C THR A 177 -16.95 -9.66 1.78
N GLU A 178 -17.18 -9.07 0.61
CA GLU A 178 -17.78 -9.77 -0.53
C GLU A 178 -16.90 -10.90 -1.08
N TYR A 179 -15.57 -10.67 -1.14
CA TYR A 179 -14.62 -11.66 -1.62
C TYR A 179 -14.55 -12.88 -0.69
N ASN A 180 -14.52 -12.66 0.62
CA ASN A 180 -14.48 -13.74 1.61
C ASN A 180 -15.80 -14.54 1.65
N SER A 181 -16.95 -13.89 1.52
CA SER A 181 -18.25 -14.57 1.49
C SER A 181 -18.44 -15.43 0.22
N LYS A 182 -17.91 -15.00 -0.92
CA LYS A 182 -17.95 -15.75 -2.19
C LYS A 182 -16.95 -16.91 -2.22
N ASN A 183 -15.80 -16.80 -1.55
CA ASN A 183 -14.76 -17.84 -1.56
C ASN A 183 -15.01 -18.99 -0.57
N VAL A 184 -15.71 -18.77 0.52
CA VAL A 184 -16.09 -19.86 1.46
C VAL A 184 -16.98 -20.91 0.78
N ASN A 185 -17.74 -20.52 -0.24
CA ASN A 185 -18.60 -21.42 -1.02
C ASN A 185 -17.96 -21.96 -2.31
N ALA A 186 -16.77 -21.49 -2.70
CA ALA A 186 -16.15 -21.84 -3.99
C ALA A 186 -15.20 -23.04 -3.96
N HIS A 187 -14.86 -23.57 -2.80
CA HIS A 187 -13.94 -24.71 -2.66
C HIS A 187 -14.64 -26.07 -2.48
N LYS A 188 -15.57 -26.38 -3.38
CA LYS A 188 -15.81 -27.79 -3.73
C LYS A 188 -15.10 -28.07 -5.05
N PRO A 189 -14.09 -28.94 -5.10
CA PRO A 189 -13.39 -29.24 -6.34
C PRO A 189 -14.34 -30.00 -7.29
N LYS A 190 -14.91 -29.29 -8.26
CA LYS A 190 -15.51 -29.92 -9.41
C LYS A 190 -14.36 -30.49 -10.22
N LYS A 191 -14.21 -31.84 -10.24
CA LYS A 191 -13.36 -32.55 -11.18
C LYS A 191 -13.83 -32.18 -12.61
N LYS A 192 -13.17 -31.22 -13.24
CA LYS A 192 -13.28 -30.99 -14.68
C LYS A 192 -12.19 -31.78 -15.37
N ILE A 193 -12.63 -32.81 -16.09
CA ILE A 193 -11.84 -33.55 -17.08
C ILE A 193 -11.40 -32.52 -18.13
N CYS A 194 -10.11 -32.18 -18.14
CA CYS A 194 -9.53 -31.32 -19.14
C CYS A 194 -9.44 -32.03 -20.47
N LYS A 195 -10.41 -31.81 -21.39
CA LYS A 195 -10.21 -32.15 -22.80
C LYS A 195 -9.18 -31.15 -23.34
N LYS A 196 -8.03 -31.66 -23.80
CA LYS A 196 -7.01 -30.86 -24.53
C LYS A 196 -7.70 -30.21 -25.72
N ARG A 197 -7.78 -28.90 -25.73
CA ARG A 197 -8.02 -28.10 -26.94
C ARG A 197 -6.65 -27.61 -27.41
N GLU A 198 -6.24 -28.06 -28.56
CA GLU A 198 -5.17 -27.44 -29.34
C GLU A 198 -5.65 -26.04 -29.73
N VAL A 199 -4.96 -25.04 -29.26
CA VAL A 199 -5.18 -23.67 -29.69
C VAL A 199 -4.11 -23.36 -30.72
N GLU A 200 -4.50 -23.36 -32.00
CA GLU A 200 -3.68 -22.72 -33.05
C GLU A 200 -3.58 -21.22 -32.77
N VAL A 201 -2.38 -20.77 -32.46
CA VAL A 201 -2.06 -19.35 -32.36
C VAL A 201 -1.72 -18.87 -33.78
N ARG A 202 -2.70 -18.40 -34.52
CA ARG A 202 -2.50 -17.51 -35.67
C ARG A 202 -2.81 -16.08 -35.21
N GLY A 203 -1.80 -15.22 -35.25
CA GLY A 203 -1.99 -13.80 -35.00
C GLY A 203 -0.69 -13.04 -35.08
N ASN A 204 -0.49 -12.36 -36.20
CA ASN A 204 0.62 -11.45 -36.46
C ASN A 204 0.67 -10.33 -35.42
N LEU A 205 1.80 -10.17 -34.75
CA LEU A 205 2.17 -9.07 -33.87
C LEU A 205 2.81 -7.91 -34.68
N GLU A 206 2.09 -7.37 -35.67
CA GLU A 206 2.57 -6.24 -36.49
C GLU A 206 1.69 -5.00 -36.45
N THR A 207 1.01 -4.71 -35.36
CA THR A 207 0.27 -3.44 -35.27
C THR A 207 0.22 -2.93 -33.83
N PHE A 208 1.37 -2.60 -33.24
CA PHE A 208 1.46 -1.61 -32.14
C PHE A 208 2.92 -1.17 -32.04
N LEU A 209 3.30 -0.24 -32.91
CA LEU A 209 4.34 0.76 -32.72
C LEU A 209 3.66 2.11 -32.69
#